data_6a8f797047b227d512ea1084696888cb
#
_entry.id   6a8f797047b227d512ea1084696888cb
#
_cell.length_a   1.000
_cell.length_b   1.000
_cell.length_c   1.000
_cell.angle_alpha   90.00
_cell.angle_beta   90.00
_cell.angle_gamma   90.00
#
_symmetry.space_group_name_H-M   'P 1'
#
loop_
_entity.id
_entity.type
_entity.pdbx_description
1 polymer ?
#
loop_
_entity_poly.entity_id
_entity_poly.type
_entity_poly.pdbx_seq_one_letter_code
_entity_poly.pdbx_strand_id
1 'polypeptide(L)'
;LIHDAEQTTALLRELYRFFHPTNHANPLASRMSWNSVRLNLAGGEPLLHARKLPAIVSQAQALGFEVSMISNGASLTRELLDRLAPQLIWLGISIDSSSSETNRTIGRVDRRGKLLNLSDLASALDSARQLNPSFRLKLNTVVNQANHAEDMSGLLGRFTPHKWKVLRMLPVVNQHLSISEEQFAAFVLRHRAFANILCPEDNQDMAESYLMVDSHGRFFQNSPLIVGNGYDYSRPILEVGADAAFSQMAFDIERFLARYTLQAGEGA
;
A
#
# COMPACT_ATOMS: atom_id res chain seq x y z
N LEU A 1 -18.64 2.38 -5.84
CA LEU A 1 -18.88 2.03 -4.42
C LEU A 1 -18.56 3.17 -3.46
N ILE A 2 -17.39 3.78 -3.49
CA ILE A 2 -16.99 4.84 -2.54
C ILE A 2 -17.94 6.07 -2.53
N HIS A 3 -18.76 6.24 -3.54
CA HIS A 3 -19.76 7.31 -3.62
C HIS A 3 -21.10 6.94 -2.98
N ASP A 4 -21.31 5.64 -2.70
CA ASP A 4 -22.50 5.08 -2.06
C ASP A 4 -22.11 4.49 -0.70
N ALA A 5 -22.61 5.09 0.38
CA ALA A 5 -22.27 4.69 1.72
C ALA A 5 -22.87 3.33 2.12
N GLU A 6 -24.05 2.99 1.60
CA GLU A 6 -24.70 1.71 1.88
C GLU A 6 -23.97 0.58 1.20
N GLN A 7 -23.64 0.74 -0.09
CA GLN A 7 -22.84 -0.26 -0.82
C GLN A 7 -21.44 -0.41 -0.25
N THR A 8 -20.79 0.70 0.17
CA THR A 8 -19.50 0.63 0.85
C THR A 8 -19.59 -0.19 2.14
N THR A 9 -20.61 0.06 2.95
CA THR A 9 -20.83 -0.67 4.19
C THR A 9 -21.13 -2.16 3.94
N ALA A 10 -21.98 -2.45 2.96
CA ALA A 10 -22.30 -3.82 2.57
C ALA A 10 -21.06 -4.59 2.11
N LEU A 11 -20.22 -3.96 1.27
CA LEU A 11 -18.98 -4.56 0.81
C LEU A 11 -17.99 -4.82 1.95
N LEU A 12 -17.80 -3.86 2.87
CA LEU A 12 -16.93 -4.04 4.03
C LEU A 12 -17.41 -5.19 4.92
N ARG A 13 -18.72 -5.31 5.16
CA ARG A 13 -19.31 -6.42 5.94
C ARG A 13 -19.07 -7.77 5.26
N GLU A 14 -19.30 -7.85 3.95
CA GLU A 14 -19.11 -9.08 3.19
C GLU A 14 -17.64 -9.51 3.16
N LEU A 15 -16.71 -8.57 2.95
CA LEU A 15 -15.28 -8.83 3.02
C LEU A 15 -14.85 -9.29 4.42
N TYR A 16 -15.33 -8.61 5.47
CA TYR A 16 -14.99 -8.99 6.84
C TYR A 16 -15.53 -10.37 7.20
N ARG A 17 -16.79 -10.68 6.83
CA ARG A 17 -17.39 -12.01 6.98
C ARG A 17 -16.53 -13.09 6.32
N PHE A 18 -16.13 -12.85 5.07
CA PHE A 18 -15.38 -13.83 4.28
C PHE A 18 -13.97 -14.07 4.85
N PHE A 19 -13.24 -13.00 5.20
CA PHE A 19 -11.89 -13.11 5.75
C PHE A 19 -11.83 -13.20 7.27
N HIS A 20 -12.96 -13.31 7.97
CA HIS A 20 -12.95 -13.41 9.43
C HIS A 20 -12.13 -14.62 9.88
N PRO A 21 -11.25 -14.49 10.92
CA PRO A 21 -10.36 -15.58 11.36
C PRO A 21 -11.10 -16.89 11.74
N THR A 22 -12.35 -16.79 12.17
CA THR A 22 -13.18 -17.96 12.51
C THR A 22 -13.99 -18.51 11.33
N ASN A 23 -13.87 -17.94 10.14
CA ASN A 23 -14.51 -18.49 8.95
C ASN A 23 -13.72 -19.67 8.38
N HIS A 24 -13.92 -20.85 8.95
CA HIS A 24 -13.25 -22.07 8.50
C HIS A 24 -13.72 -22.57 7.12
N ALA A 25 -14.79 -22.01 6.56
CA ALA A 25 -15.21 -22.28 5.18
C ALA A 25 -14.40 -21.49 4.14
N ASN A 26 -13.61 -20.49 4.57
CA ASN A 26 -12.71 -19.78 3.66
C ASN A 26 -11.65 -20.74 3.11
N PRO A 27 -11.46 -20.85 1.78
CA PRO A 27 -10.48 -21.76 1.17
C PRO A 27 -9.05 -21.57 1.70
N LEU A 28 -8.68 -20.35 2.13
CA LEU A 28 -7.36 -20.06 2.70
C LEU A 28 -7.16 -20.72 4.08
N ALA A 29 -8.23 -20.97 4.84
CA ALA A 29 -8.15 -21.53 6.19
C ALA A 29 -7.54 -22.94 6.22
N SER A 30 -7.57 -23.67 5.10
CA SER A 30 -6.90 -24.98 4.97
C SER A 30 -5.38 -24.88 4.81
N ARG A 31 -4.85 -23.71 4.47
CA ARG A 31 -3.45 -23.49 4.12
C ARG A 31 -2.74 -22.52 5.05
N MET A 32 -3.47 -21.64 5.73
CA MET A 32 -2.92 -20.65 6.65
C MET A 32 -3.91 -20.33 7.78
N SER A 33 -3.40 -19.83 8.89
CA SER A 33 -4.18 -19.25 9.98
C SER A 33 -3.84 -17.77 10.13
N TRP A 34 -4.80 -16.96 10.55
CA TRP A 34 -4.61 -15.54 10.85
C TRP A 34 -5.49 -15.13 12.02
N ASN A 35 -5.05 -14.10 12.76
CA ASN A 35 -5.75 -13.61 13.94
C ASN A 35 -6.49 -12.28 13.71
N SER A 36 -6.13 -11.57 12.65
CA SER A 36 -6.74 -10.28 12.29
C SER A 36 -6.84 -10.14 10.77
N VAL A 37 -7.71 -9.24 10.32
CA VAL A 37 -7.89 -8.90 8.90
C VAL A 37 -7.51 -7.45 8.71
N ARG A 38 -6.56 -7.20 7.81
CA ARG A 38 -6.13 -5.85 7.47
C ARG A 38 -6.80 -5.36 6.21
N LEU A 39 -7.48 -4.22 6.31
CA LEU A 39 -7.96 -3.45 5.15
C LEU A 39 -6.91 -2.39 4.80
N ASN A 40 -6.34 -2.47 3.60
CA ASN A 40 -5.41 -1.47 3.11
C ASN A 40 -6.09 -0.57 2.07
N LEU A 41 -6.30 0.68 2.40
CA LEU A 41 -6.85 1.69 1.49
C LEU A 41 -5.72 2.21 0.60
N ALA A 42 -5.66 1.76 -0.65
CA ALA A 42 -4.55 2.06 -1.55
C ALA A 42 -5.00 2.62 -2.89
N GLY A 43 -5.85 1.93 -3.64
CA GLY A 43 -6.13 2.09 -5.07
C GLY A 43 -6.22 3.53 -5.59
N GLY A 44 -5.61 3.80 -6.74
CA GLY A 44 -5.46 5.13 -7.30
C GLY A 44 -4.77 6.08 -6.31
N GLU A 45 -5.54 6.99 -5.74
CA GLU A 45 -5.10 7.85 -4.62
C GLU A 45 -6.26 8.04 -3.64
N PRO A 46 -6.19 7.48 -2.42
CA PRO A 46 -7.26 7.57 -1.43
C PRO A 46 -7.62 9.01 -1.06
N LEU A 47 -6.63 9.91 -1.02
CA LEU A 47 -6.83 11.31 -0.63
C LEU A 47 -7.68 12.12 -1.64
N LEU A 48 -7.97 11.60 -2.84
CA LEU A 48 -8.99 12.16 -3.71
C LEU A 48 -10.38 12.11 -3.06
N HIS A 49 -10.57 11.22 -2.10
CA HIS A 49 -11.80 11.04 -1.33
C HIS A 49 -11.64 11.45 0.14
N ALA A 50 -10.76 12.39 0.45
CA ALA A 50 -10.38 12.82 1.80
C ALA A 50 -11.57 13.07 2.74
N ARG A 51 -12.68 13.64 2.20
CA ARG A 51 -13.89 13.92 3.00
C ARG A 51 -14.61 12.66 3.47
N LYS A 52 -14.50 11.54 2.74
CA LYS A 52 -15.17 10.27 3.04
C LYS A 52 -14.29 9.30 3.83
N LEU A 53 -12.96 9.43 3.71
CA LEU A 53 -12.01 8.53 4.36
C LEU A 53 -12.25 8.32 5.85
N PRO A 54 -12.47 9.37 6.68
CA PRO A 54 -12.68 9.15 8.12
C PRO A 54 -13.90 8.26 8.41
N ALA A 55 -14.98 8.41 7.67
CA ALA A 55 -16.18 7.57 7.85
C ALA A 55 -15.91 6.12 7.43
N ILE A 56 -15.21 5.90 6.30
CA ILE A 56 -14.86 4.58 5.80
C ILE A 56 -13.92 3.87 6.79
N VAL A 57 -12.90 4.57 7.30
CA VAL A 57 -11.96 4.04 8.29
C VAL A 57 -12.69 3.65 9.58
N SER A 58 -13.56 4.53 10.09
CA SER A 58 -14.36 4.24 11.29
C SER A 58 -15.29 3.04 11.10
N GLN A 59 -15.95 2.92 9.95
CA GLN A 59 -16.80 1.78 9.64
C GLN A 59 -16.01 0.48 9.57
N ALA A 60 -14.86 0.50 8.90
CA ALA A 60 -13.99 -0.68 8.78
C ALA A 60 -13.49 -1.13 10.17
N GLN A 61 -13.03 -0.18 11.00
CA GLN A 61 -12.58 -0.48 12.36
C GLN A 61 -13.72 -1.03 13.23
N ALA A 62 -14.92 -0.45 13.14
CA ALA A 62 -16.09 -0.92 13.87
C ALA A 62 -16.52 -2.35 13.50
N LEU A 63 -16.18 -2.79 12.27
CA LEU A 63 -16.37 -4.19 11.83
C LEU A 63 -15.27 -5.12 12.33
N GLY A 64 -14.13 -4.61 12.82
CA GLY A 64 -13.00 -5.38 13.31
C GLY A 64 -11.77 -5.42 12.37
N PHE A 65 -11.77 -4.65 11.30
CA PHE A 65 -10.56 -4.54 10.46
C PHE A 65 -9.46 -3.76 11.17
N GLU A 66 -8.23 -4.21 11.02
CA GLU A 66 -7.05 -3.37 11.14
C GLU A 66 -6.95 -2.50 9.89
N VAL A 67 -6.95 -1.18 10.04
CA VAL A 67 -6.96 -0.29 8.88
C VAL A 67 -5.57 0.28 8.60
N SER A 68 -5.16 0.21 7.35
CA SER A 68 -3.96 0.85 6.83
C SER A 68 -4.28 1.66 5.57
N MET A 69 -3.44 2.62 5.25
CA MET A 69 -3.59 3.45 4.04
C MET A 69 -2.25 3.64 3.35
N ILE A 70 -2.26 3.70 2.01
CA ILE A 70 -1.11 4.10 1.19
C ILE A 70 -1.52 5.29 0.34
N SER A 71 -0.69 6.34 0.33
CA SER A 71 -0.96 7.59 -0.38
C SER A 71 0.32 8.17 -0.97
N ASN A 72 0.18 9.01 -2.00
CA ASN A 72 1.25 9.88 -2.47
C ASN A 72 1.47 11.09 -1.54
N GLY A 73 0.61 11.31 -0.57
CA GLY A 73 0.70 12.36 0.44
C GLY A 73 0.38 13.79 -0.05
N ALA A 74 0.20 14.01 -1.35
CA ALA A 74 0.08 15.36 -1.92
C ALA A 74 -1.10 16.19 -1.36
N SER A 75 -2.18 15.50 -0.98
CA SER A 75 -3.38 16.13 -0.38
C SER A 75 -3.54 15.81 1.12
N LEU A 76 -2.51 15.26 1.77
CA LEU A 76 -2.54 14.96 3.18
C LEU A 76 -2.34 16.25 3.98
N THR A 77 -3.38 16.67 4.69
CA THR A 77 -3.28 17.76 5.65
C THR A 77 -3.12 17.23 7.07
N ARG A 78 -2.59 18.05 7.97
CA ARG A 78 -2.46 17.69 9.38
C ARG A 78 -3.83 17.35 9.98
N GLU A 79 -4.84 18.19 9.73
CA GLU A 79 -6.20 18.00 10.27
C GLU A 79 -6.81 16.67 9.80
N LEU A 80 -6.56 16.28 8.56
CA LEU A 80 -7.04 14.99 8.05
C LEU A 80 -6.28 13.84 8.71
N LEU A 81 -4.96 13.94 8.83
CA LEU A 81 -4.15 12.89 9.45
C LEU A 81 -4.47 12.76 10.95
N ASP A 82 -4.66 13.87 11.67
CA ASP A 82 -5.06 13.86 13.09
C ASP A 82 -6.42 13.14 13.31
N ARG A 83 -7.32 13.20 12.33
CA ARG A 83 -8.60 12.45 12.36
C ARG A 83 -8.45 10.97 12.03
N LEU A 84 -7.49 10.61 11.20
CA LEU A 84 -7.28 9.22 10.74
C LEU A 84 -6.33 8.44 11.65
N ALA A 85 -5.27 9.08 12.15
CA ALA A 85 -4.19 8.44 12.87
C ALA A 85 -4.63 7.59 14.07
N PRO A 86 -5.63 7.97 14.89
CA PRO A 86 -6.11 7.13 15.99
C PRO A 86 -6.63 5.76 15.56
N GLN A 87 -7.02 5.63 14.30
CA GLN A 87 -7.66 4.43 13.74
C GLN A 87 -6.79 3.69 12.73
N LEU A 88 -5.62 4.26 12.36
CA LEU A 88 -4.70 3.64 11.42
C LEU A 88 -3.60 2.90 12.18
N ILE A 89 -3.35 1.65 11.79
CA ILE A 89 -2.16 0.92 12.26
C ILE A 89 -0.92 1.21 11.40
N TRP A 90 -1.13 1.45 10.09
CA TRP A 90 -0.07 1.82 9.16
C TRP A 90 -0.48 2.94 8.24
N LEU A 91 0.42 3.88 8.00
CA LEU A 91 0.38 4.80 6.87
C LEU A 91 1.59 4.57 5.97
N GLY A 92 1.34 4.23 4.72
CA GLY A 92 2.35 4.21 3.67
C GLY A 92 2.37 5.55 2.92
N ILE A 93 3.54 6.16 2.78
CA ILE A 93 3.72 7.35 1.94
C ILE A 93 4.71 7.04 0.84
N SER A 94 4.35 7.41 -0.39
CA SER A 94 5.22 7.24 -1.55
C SER A 94 6.09 8.49 -1.71
N ILE A 95 7.40 8.33 -1.48
CA ILE A 95 8.41 9.39 -1.65
C ILE A 95 9.58 8.79 -2.43
N ASP A 96 9.80 9.29 -3.66
CA ASP A 96 10.84 8.76 -4.54
C ASP A 96 12.14 9.54 -4.45
N SER A 97 12.11 10.80 -3.98
CA SER A 97 13.28 11.65 -3.85
C SER A 97 13.09 12.73 -2.78
N SER A 98 14.17 13.15 -2.16
CA SER A 98 14.22 14.34 -1.31
C SER A 98 14.36 15.64 -2.13
N SER A 99 14.77 15.53 -3.40
CA SER A 99 14.97 16.65 -4.33
C SER A 99 13.67 17.05 -5.03
N SER A 100 13.34 18.34 -4.95
CA SER A 100 12.20 18.90 -5.69
C SER A 100 12.36 18.80 -7.20
N GLU A 101 13.59 18.91 -7.72
CA GLU A 101 13.88 18.80 -9.14
C GLU A 101 13.69 17.36 -9.62
N THR A 102 14.26 16.39 -8.91
CA THR A 102 14.08 14.97 -9.20
C THR A 102 12.60 14.58 -9.18
N ASN A 103 11.85 15.03 -8.16
CA ASN A 103 10.40 14.76 -8.07
C ASN A 103 9.61 15.34 -9.25
N ARG A 104 10.00 16.52 -9.79
CA ARG A 104 9.39 17.06 -11.03
C ARG A 104 9.73 16.19 -12.24
N THR A 105 11.00 15.78 -12.37
CA THR A 105 11.47 14.95 -13.49
C THR A 105 10.74 13.61 -13.55
N ILE A 106 10.50 12.97 -12.42
CA ILE A 106 9.77 11.70 -12.36
C ILE A 106 8.24 11.86 -12.33
N GLY A 107 7.73 13.08 -12.32
CA GLY A 107 6.28 13.36 -12.36
C GLY A 107 5.58 13.22 -10.99
N ARG A 108 6.32 13.31 -9.87
CA ARG A 108 5.77 13.31 -8.51
C ARG A 108 5.20 14.68 -8.12
N VAL A 109 4.29 15.16 -8.95
CA VAL A 109 3.54 16.42 -8.73
C VAL A 109 2.05 16.14 -8.80
N ASP A 110 1.24 17.00 -8.16
CA ASP A 110 -0.20 16.97 -8.34
C ASP A 110 -0.62 17.57 -9.71
N ARG A 111 -1.91 17.55 -10.01
CA ARG A 111 -2.46 18.09 -11.26
C ARG A 111 -2.16 19.59 -11.47
N ARG A 112 -1.75 20.31 -10.42
CA ARG A 112 -1.40 21.74 -10.44
C ARG A 112 0.12 21.95 -10.44
N GLY A 113 0.91 20.87 -10.56
CA GLY A 113 2.38 20.93 -10.50
C GLY A 113 2.94 21.11 -9.08
N LYS A 114 2.11 20.97 -8.03
CA LYS A 114 2.55 21.11 -6.64
C LYS A 114 3.25 19.82 -6.18
N LEU A 115 4.39 20.01 -5.54
CA LEU A 115 5.14 18.93 -4.88
C LEU A 115 4.60 18.66 -3.49
N LEU A 116 4.84 17.44 -2.99
CA LEU A 116 4.67 17.11 -1.58
C LEU A 116 5.60 18.00 -0.72
N ASN A 117 5.02 18.70 0.24
CA ASN A 117 5.79 19.47 1.22
C ASN A 117 6.27 18.53 2.34
N LEU A 118 7.57 18.22 2.33
CA LEU A 118 8.16 17.30 3.30
C LEU A 118 8.17 17.88 4.74
N SER A 119 8.16 19.22 4.90
CA SER A 119 8.11 19.85 6.22
C SER A 119 6.72 19.74 6.83
N ASP A 120 5.68 20.03 6.04
CA ASP A 120 4.29 19.89 6.48
C ASP A 120 3.96 18.44 6.80
N LEU A 121 4.46 17.51 5.95
CA LEU A 121 4.30 16.07 6.19
C LEU A 121 4.97 15.64 7.50
N ALA A 122 6.21 16.09 7.78
CA ALA A 122 6.91 15.74 9.02
C ALA A 122 6.11 16.20 10.24
N SER A 123 5.64 17.45 10.24
CA SER A 123 4.82 18.01 11.33
C SER A 123 3.51 17.24 11.53
N ALA A 124 2.87 16.82 10.44
CA ALA A 124 1.65 16.01 10.50
C ALA A 124 1.91 14.61 11.07
N LEU A 125 3.02 13.97 10.67
CA LEU A 125 3.41 12.66 11.19
C LEU A 125 3.79 12.71 12.68
N ASP A 126 4.45 13.78 13.14
CA ASP A 126 4.77 13.95 14.55
C ASP A 126 3.50 14.11 15.39
N SER A 127 2.51 14.86 14.90
CA SER A 127 1.18 14.94 15.53
C SER A 127 0.49 13.57 15.58
N ALA A 128 0.51 12.82 14.46
CA ALA A 128 -0.11 11.50 14.39
C ALA A 128 0.50 10.50 15.40
N ARG A 129 1.82 10.53 15.59
CA ARG A 129 2.52 9.69 16.57
C ARG A 129 2.16 10.04 18.02
N GLN A 130 1.92 11.34 18.30
CA GLN A 130 1.45 11.77 19.61
C GLN A 130 0.02 11.28 19.89
N LEU A 131 -0.85 11.32 18.87
CA LEU A 131 -2.24 10.87 18.97
C LEU A 131 -2.38 9.34 19.05
N ASN A 132 -1.48 8.62 18.37
CA ASN A 132 -1.44 7.16 18.37
C ASN A 132 0.00 6.66 18.43
N PRO A 133 0.51 6.30 19.64
CA PRO A 133 1.87 5.77 19.80
C PRO A 133 2.12 4.44 19.06
N SER A 134 1.06 3.70 18.70
CA SER A 134 1.15 2.47 17.90
C SER A 134 1.13 2.72 16.39
N PHE A 135 0.97 3.98 15.97
CA PHE A 135 0.98 4.37 14.56
C PHE A 135 2.32 4.08 13.90
N ARG A 136 2.28 3.36 12.79
CA ARG A 136 3.48 2.96 12.05
C ARG A 136 3.54 3.64 10.69
N LEU A 137 4.71 4.16 10.36
CA LEU A 137 4.99 4.76 9.05
C LEU A 137 5.76 3.77 8.18
N LYS A 138 5.30 3.61 6.93
CA LYS A 138 6.02 2.95 5.85
C LYS A 138 6.33 3.98 4.77
N LEU A 139 7.56 4.02 4.28
CA LEU A 139 7.92 4.72 3.06
C LEU A 139 7.97 3.73 1.89
N ASN A 140 7.48 4.16 0.72
CA ASN A 140 7.64 3.45 -0.54
C ASN A 140 8.42 4.34 -1.49
N THR A 141 9.49 3.81 -2.07
CA THR A 141 10.36 4.51 -3.03
C THR A 141 10.50 3.66 -4.29
N VAL A 142 10.12 4.21 -5.43
CA VAL A 142 10.39 3.61 -6.73
C VAL A 142 11.73 4.15 -7.23
N VAL A 143 12.73 3.28 -7.29
CA VAL A 143 14.06 3.62 -7.79
C VAL A 143 14.05 3.58 -9.31
N ASN A 144 14.47 4.68 -9.91
CA ASN A 144 14.47 4.93 -11.35
C ASN A 144 15.71 5.70 -11.79
N GLN A 145 15.84 5.97 -13.08
CA GLN A 145 17.02 6.64 -13.65
C GLN A 145 17.32 8.01 -13.03
N ALA A 146 16.31 8.73 -12.53
CA ALA A 146 16.50 10.07 -11.99
C ALA A 146 16.95 10.06 -10.51
N ASN A 147 16.70 8.98 -9.75
CA ASN A 147 16.99 8.92 -8.31
C ASN A 147 17.93 7.78 -7.88
N HIS A 148 18.33 6.86 -8.77
CA HIS A 148 19.15 5.70 -8.40
C HIS A 148 20.50 6.05 -7.75
N ALA A 149 21.02 7.24 -7.99
CA ALA A 149 22.27 7.73 -7.42
C ALA A 149 22.06 8.55 -6.12
N GLU A 150 20.80 8.85 -5.74
CA GLU A 150 20.49 9.69 -4.59
C GLU A 150 20.77 8.98 -3.26
N ASP A 151 21.18 9.75 -2.24
CA ASP A 151 21.25 9.32 -0.85
C ASP A 151 20.00 9.80 -0.09
N MET A 152 19.17 8.83 0.31
CA MET A 152 17.92 9.05 1.04
C MET A 152 18.10 9.09 2.56
N SER A 153 19.33 8.96 3.08
CA SER A 153 19.61 8.82 4.52
C SER A 153 19.05 10.00 5.33
N GLY A 154 19.19 11.23 4.83
CA GLY A 154 18.64 12.41 5.50
C GLY A 154 17.12 12.40 5.58
N LEU A 155 16.43 11.92 4.54
CA LEU A 155 14.98 11.77 4.52
C LEU A 155 14.55 10.67 5.50
N LEU A 156 15.23 9.52 5.49
CA LEU A 156 14.95 8.42 6.41
C LEU A 156 15.15 8.83 7.87
N GLY A 157 16.23 9.55 8.18
CA GLY A 157 16.49 10.09 9.51
C GLY A 157 15.41 11.08 9.96
N ARG A 158 14.88 11.90 9.07
CA ARG A 158 13.82 12.86 9.36
C ARG A 158 12.47 12.20 9.64
N PHE A 159 12.07 11.23 8.82
CA PHE A 159 10.76 10.59 8.90
C PHE A 159 10.74 9.38 9.83
N THR A 160 11.88 8.80 10.17
CA THR A 160 12.00 7.62 11.04
C THR A 160 10.96 6.56 10.74
N PRO A 161 10.90 6.03 9.49
CA PRO A 161 9.90 5.03 9.14
C PRO A 161 10.19 3.70 9.84
N HIS A 162 9.13 2.94 10.13
CA HIS A 162 9.24 1.57 10.64
C HIS A 162 9.57 0.57 9.54
N LYS A 163 9.30 0.95 8.27
CA LYS A 163 9.58 0.14 7.09
C LYS A 163 9.85 1.04 5.89
N TRP A 164 10.86 0.70 5.13
CA TRP A 164 11.16 1.36 3.85
C TRP A 164 11.15 0.34 2.72
N LYS A 165 10.09 0.37 1.93
CA LYS A 165 9.93 -0.47 0.75
C LYS A 165 10.58 0.22 -0.44
N VAL A 166 11.52 -0.46 -1.09
CA VAL A 166 12.25 0.02 -2.24
C VAL A 166 11.93 -0.87 -3.42
N LEU A 167 11.36 -0.29 -4.47
CA LEU A 167 10.93 -1.00 -5.67
C LEU A 167 11.78 -0.57 -6.86
N ARG A 168 12.24 -1.54 -7.65
CA ARG A 168 12.85 -1.25 -8.95
C ARG A 168 11.76 -0.84 -9.94
N MET A 169 11.99 0.27 -10.67
CA MET A 169 11.05 0.71 -11.68
C MET A 169 10.91 -0.30 -12.81
N LEU A 170 9.66 -0.66 -13.13
CA LEU A 170 9.33 -1.47 -14.31
C LEU A 170 9.29 -0.63 -15.57
N PRO A 171 9.86 -1.11 -16.70
CA PRO A 171 9.82 -0.44 -17.99
C PRO A 171 8.47 -0.61 -18.72
N VAL A 172 7.35 -0.48 -18.00
CA VAL A 172 6.01 -0.76 -18.53
C VAL A 172 5.46 0.40 -19.36
N VAL A 173 5.62 1.63 -18.86
CA VAL A 173 5.02 2.83 -19.48
C VAL A 173 6.11 3.80 -19.98
N ASN A 174 7.25 3.84 -19.32
CA ASN A 174 8.31 4.80 -19.61
C ASN A 174 9.69 4.14 -19.54
N GLN A 175 10.20 3.73 -20.69
CA GLN A 175 11.51 3.08 -20.78
C GLN A 175 12.67 4.00 -20.38
N HIS A 176 12.51 5.34 -20.49
CA HIS A 176 13.57 6.31 -20.17
C HIS A 176 13.92 6.38 -18.69
N LEU A 177 13.03 5.91 -17.81
CA LEU A 177 13.28 5.89 -16.37
C LEU A 177 13.69 4.51 -15.84
N SER A 178 13.86 3.52 -16.69
CA SER A 178 14.31 2.17 -16.30
C SER A 178 15.74 2.19 -15.82
N ILE A 179 16.05 1.30 -14.88
CA ILE A 179 17.39 1.09 -14.32
C ILE A 179 17.79 -0.37 -14.43
N SER A 180 19.10 -0.61 -14.47
CA SER A 180 19.65 -1.96 -14.43
C SER A 180 19.55 -2.55 -13.03
N GLU A 181 19.77 -3.87 -12.94
CA GLU A 181 19.83 -4.57 -11.65
C GLU A 181 21.02 -4.09 -10.81
N GLU A 182 22.16 -3.82 -11.45
CA GLU A 182 23.36 -3.30 -10.80
C GLU A 182 23.13 -1.90 -10.22
N GLN A 183 22.39 -1.03 -10.93
CA GLN A 183 22.03 0.29 -10.43
C GLN A 183 21.10 0.19 -9.21
N PHE A 184 20.15 -0.74 -9.27
CA PHE A 184 19.25 -1.01 -8.13
C PHE A 184 20.02 -1.58 -6.94
N ALA A 185 20.87 -2.57 -7.15
CA ALA A 185 21.73 -3.16 -6.12
C ALA A 185 22.67 -2.11 -5.48
N ALA A 186 23.24 -1.22 -6.30
CA ALA A 186 24.07 -0.11 -5.80
C ALA A 186 23.27 0.86 -4.92
N PHE A 187 22.01 1.15 -5.27
CA PHE A 187 21.12 1.95 -4.44
C PHE A 187 20.86 1.26 -3.09
N VAL A 188 20.50 -0.01 -3.09
CA VAL A 188 20.27 -0.81 -1.87
C VAL A 188 21.54 -0.86 -0.99
N LEU A 189 22.70 -1.10 -1.60
CA LEU A 189 23.98 -1.16 -0.89
C LEU A 189 24.36 0.19 -0.24
N ARG A 190 24.09 1.30 -0.92
CA ARG A 190 24.31 2.66 -0.38
C ARG A 190 23.57 2.87 0.93
N HIS A 191 22.37 2.29 1.04
CA HIS A 191 21.51 2.44 2.20
C HIS A 191 21.59 1.28 3.20
N ARG A 192 22.67 0.47 3.17
CA ARG A 192 22.84 -0.69 4.07
C ARG A 192 22.77 -0.36 5.57
N ALA A 193 23.03 0.89 5.95
CA ALA A 193 22.86 1.36 7.33
C ALA A 193 21.42 1.29 7.83
N PHE A 194 20.45 1.20 6.90
CA PHE A 194 19.02 1.07 7.18
C PHE A 194 18.48 -0.34 6.91
N ALA A 195 19.35 -1.35 6.87
CA ALA A 195 18.98 -2.74 6.53
C ALA A 195 17.83 -3.28 7.38
N ASN A 196 17.73 -2.82 8.63
CA ASN A 196 16.66 -3.21 9.57
C ASN A 196 15.24 -2.75 9.16
N ILE A 197 15.14 -1.74 8.30
CA ILE A 197 13.84 -1.24 7.79
C ILE A 197 13.72 -1.33 6.27
N LEU A 198 14.84 -1.57 5.58
CA LEU A 198 14.93 -1.62 4.12
C LEU A 198 14.37 -2.95 3.59
N CYS A 199 13.35 -2.88 2.75
CA CYS A 199 12.74 -4.03 2.07
C CYS A 199 12.81 -3.80 0.56
N PRO A 200 13.85 -4.30 -0.14
CA PRO A 200 13.86 -4.29 -1.59
C PRO A 200 12.84 -5.29 -2.10
N GLU A 201 12.06 -4.90 -3.10
CA GLU A 201 11.14 -5.78 -3.80
C GLU A 201 11.36 -5.65 -5.29
N ASP A 202 11.45 -6.78 -5.97
CA ASP A 202 11.37 -6.85 -7.41
C ASP A 202 9.92 -7.08 -7.84
N ASN A 203 9.61 -6.73 -9.08
CA ASN A 203 8.25 -6.74 -9.61
C ASN A 203 7.70 -8.14 -9.87
N GLN A 204 8.57 -9.14 -9.97
CA GLN A 204 8.18 -10.55 -10.12
C GLN A 204 7.47 -11.09 -8.87
N ASP A 205 7.71 -10.48 -7.70
CA ASP A 205 7.11 -10.90 -6.43
C ASP A 205 5.65 -10.46 -6.29
N MET A 206 5.14 -9.62 -7.21
CA MET A 206 3.81 -9.02 -7.08
C MET A 206 2.70 -9.75 -7.85
N ALA A 207 3.05 -10.65 -8.77
CA ALA A 207 2.05 -11.39 -9.55
C ALA A 207 1.32 -12.42 -8.68
N GLU A 208 -0.03 -12.45 -8.77
CA GLU A 208 -0.92 -13.42 -8.09
C GLU A 208 -0.80 -13.46 -6.54
N SER A 209 -0.01 -12.58 -5.95
CA SER A 209 0.25 -12.54 -4.50
C SER A 209 -0.45 -11.39 -3.77
N TYR A 210 -1.24 -10.59 -4.46
CA TYR A 210 -2.09 -9.55 -3.90
C TYR A 210 -3.53 -9.77 -4.30
N LEU A 211 -4.40 -9.84 -3.31
CA LEU A 211 -5.83 -9.78 -3.53
C LEU A 211 -6.29 -8.34 -3.30
N MET A 212 -6.80 -7.72 -4.34
CA MET A 212 -7.26 -6.34 -4.34
C MET A 212 -8.76 -6.29 -4.62
N VAL A 213 -9.41 -5.19 -4.22
CA VAL A 213 -10.81 -4.91 -4.56
C VAL A 213 -10.87 -3.58 -5.29
N ASP A 214 -11.51 -3.56 -6.46
CA ASP A 214 -11.64 -2.38 -7.30
C ASP A 214 -12.84 -1.50 -6.92
N SER A 215 -13.00 -0.37 -7.62
CA SER A 215 -14.11 0.56 -7.41
C SER A 215 -15.49 -0.01 -7.77
N HIS A 216 -15.55 -1.12 -8.47
CA HIS A 216 -16.77 -1.86 -8.81
C HIS A 216 -17.08 -2.98 -7.80
N GLY A 217 -16.25 -3.14 -6.76
CA GLY A 217 -16.40 -4.19 -5.75
C GLY A 217 -16.05 -5.57 -6.27
N ARG A 218 -15.14 -5.69 -7.22
CA ARG A 218 -14.64 -6.95 -7.74
C ARG A 218 -13.29 -7.26 -7.12
N PHE A 219 -13.03 -8.50 -6.82
CA PHE A 219 -11.65 -8.92 -6.62
C PHE A 219 -10.87 -8.75 -7.92
N PHE A 220 -9.63 -8.32 -7.81
CA PHE A 220 -8.70 -8.28 -8.94
C PHE A 220 -7.26 -8.50 -8.49
N GLN A 221 -6.43 -8.98 -9.41
CA GLN A 221 -5.01 -9.21 -9.19
C GLN A 221 -4.22 -9.04 -10.48
N ASN A 222 -2.90 -8.83 -10.36
CA ASN A 222 -2.01 -8.87 -11.53
C ASN A 222 -1.97 -10.29 -12.09
N SER A 223 -2.21 -10.44 -13.40
CA SER A 223 -2.13 -11.72 -14.08
C SER A 223 -0.87 -11.82 -14.95
N PRO A 224 -0.05 -12.87 -14.78
CA PRO A 224 1.07 -13.13 -15.66
C PRO A 224 0.66 -13.60 -17.05
N LEU A 225 -0.59 -14.07 -17.20
CA LEU A 225 -1.13 -14.65 -18.43
C LEU A 225 -1.60 -13.57 -19.42
N ILE A 226 -1.82 -12.35 -18.98
CA ILE A 226 -2.28 -11.24 -19.84
C ILE A 226 -1.07 -10.47 -20.35
N VAL A 227 -0.79 -10.60 -21.64
CA VAL A 227 0.27 -9.83 -22.32
C VAL A 227 -0.03 -8.33 -22.20
N GLY A 228 0.92 -7.56 -21.64
CA GLY A 228 0.77 -6.12 -21.48
C GLY A 228 0.25 -5.66 -20.12
N ASN A 229 0.51 -6.39 -19.04
CA ASN A 229 0.11 -6.04 -17.65
C ASN A 229 -1.41 -5.95 -17.44
N GLY A 230 -2.11 -7.00 -17.80
CA GLY A 230 -3.53 -7.14 -17.52
C GLY A 230 -3.82 -7.49 -16.06
N TYR A 231 -5.08 -7.28 -15.69
CA TYR A 231 -5.63 -7.72 -14.42
C TYR A 231 -6.71 -8.77 -14.67
N ASP A 232 -6.72 -9.81 -13.85
CA ASP A 232 -7.87 -10.70 -13.72
C ASP A 232 -8.88 -10.09 -12.77
N TYR A 233 -10.18 -10.22 -13.10
CA TYR A 233 -11.28 -9.67 -12.31
C TYR A 233 -12.31 -10.75 -12.03
N SER A 234 -12.81 -10.77 -10.80
CA SER A 234 -14.03 -11.52 -10.47
C SER A 234 -15.30 -10.79 -10.93
N ARG A 235 -16.45 -11.43 -10.75
CA ARG A 235 -17.74 -10.73 -10.70
C ARG A 235 -17.82 -9.86 -9.44
N PRO A 236 -18.71 -8.82 -9.43
CA PRO A 236 -18.89 -7.99 -8.25
C PRO A 236 -19.28 -8.80 -7.01
N ILE A 237 -18.57 -8.57 -5.90
CA ILE A 237 -18.73 -9.28 -4.64
C ILE A 237 -20.17 -9.17 -4.11
N LEU A 238 -20.77 -7.98 -4.23
CA LEU A 238 -22.15 -7.77 -3.77
C LEU A 238 -23.22 -8.46 -4.63
N GLU A 239 -22.87 -8.91 -5.82
CA GLU A 239 -23.79 -9.67 -6.70
C GLU A 239 -23.73 -11.18 -6.43
N VAL A 240 -22.53 -11.73 -6.21
CA VAL A 240 -22.33 -13.18 -6.17
C VAL A 240 -21.88 -13.70 -4.81
N GLY A 241 -21.58 -12.83 -3.86
CA GLY A 241 -20.93 -13.15 -2.59
C GLY A 241 -19.41 -13.26 -2.71
N ALA A 242 -18.70 -13.05 -1.59
CA ALA A 242 -17.24 -13.06 -1.59
C ALA A 242 -16.66 -14.44 -1.89
N ASP A 243 -17.31 -15.53 -1.45
CA ASP A 243 -16.89 -16.90 -1.70
C ASP A 243 -16.86 -17.22 -3.21
N ALA A 244 -17.97 -16.93 -3.92
CA ALA A 244 -18.08 -17.17 -5.35
C ALA A 244 -17.21 -16.22 -6.18
N ALA A 245 -17.02 -14.98 -5.73
CA ALA A 245 -16.11 -14.03 -6.37
C ALA A 245 -14.65 -14.48 -6.20
N PHE A 246 -14.25 -14.93 -5.00
CA PHE A 246 -12.90 -15.38 -4.71
C PHE A 246 -12.54 -16.65 -5.51
N SER A 247 -13.48 -17.57 -5.68
CA SER A 247 -13.24 -18.80 -6.47
C SER A 247 -12.92 -18.57 -7.95
N GLN A 248 -13.15 -17.36 -8.45
CA GLN A 248 -12.82 -16.93 -9.82
C GLN A 248 -11.38 -16.40 -9.93
N MET A 249 -10.66 -16.26 -8.81
CA MET A 249 -9.31 -15.71 -8.77
C MET A 249 -8.25 -16.81 -8.66
N ALA A 250 -7.19 -16.70 -9.46
CA ALA A 250 -6.01 -17.59 -9.37
C ALA A 250 -5.05 -17.09 -8.28
N PHE A 251 -5.47 -17.13 -7.01
CA PHE A 251 -4.67 -16.64 -5.89
C PHE A 251 -3.59 -17.64 -5.49
N ASP A 252 -2.29 -17.23 -5.61
CA ASP A 252 -1.14 -18.03 -5.20
C ASP A 252 -0.82 -17.79 -3.71
N ILE A 253 -1.28 -18.72 -2.88
CA ILE A 253 -1.10 -18.63 -1.43
C ILE A 253 0.37 -18.81 -1.01
N GLU A 254 1.17 -19.59 -1.73
CA GLU A 254 2.58 -19.79 -1.41
C GLU A 254 3.39 -18.53 -1.63
N ARG A 255 3.16 -17.83 -2.74
CA ARG A 255 3.74 -16.51 -2.99
C ARG A 255 3.27 -15.49 -1.98
N PHE A 256 1.99 -15.51 -1.60
CA PHE A 256 1.46 -14.65 -0.56
C PHE A 256 2.16 -14.89 0.78
N LEU A 257 2.29 -16.14 1.22
CA LEU A 257 2.95 -16.51 2.47
C LEU A 257 4.45 -16.17 2.46
N ALA A 258 5.15 -16.43 1.36
CA ALA A 258 6.58 -16.12 1.23
C ALA A 258 6.88 -14.63 1.50
N ARG A 259 5.99 -13.73 1.10
CA ARG A 259 6.13 -12.28 1.36
C ARG A 259 5.99 -11.91 2.83
N TYR A 260 5.21 -12.65 3.60
CA TYR A 260 5.01 -12.41 5.03
C TYR A 260 6.04 -13.13 5.89
N THR A 261 6.54 -14.30 5.48
CA THR A 261 7.60 -15.02 6.20
C THR A 261 8.95 -14.32 6.08
N LEU A 262 9.28 -13.73 4.94
CA LEU A 262 10.45 -12.86 4.78
C LEU A 262 10.34 -11.57 5.63
N GLN A 263 9.13 -11.19 6.06
CA GLN A 263 8.85 -10.03 6.89
C GLN A 263 8.67 -10.38 8.38
N ALA A 264 8.35 -11.62 8.72
CA ALA A 264 8.13 -12.09 10.10
C ALA A 264 9.42 -12.47 10.85
N GLY A 265 10.58 -12.42 10.20
CA GLY A 265 11.89 -12.50 10.87
C GLY A 265 12.20 -11.30 11.77
N GLU A 266 11.35 -10.29 11.80
CA GLU A 266 11.55 -9.04 12.55
C GLU A 266 10.24 -8.61 13.24
N GLY A 267 9.89 -9.29 14.34
CA GLY A 267 8.88 -8.77 15.26
C GLY A 267 7.69 -9.69 15.51
N ALA A 268 7.90 -10.73 16.28
CA ALA A 268 6.91 -11.27 17.20
C ALA A 268 6.79 -10.34 18.41
#